data_188ddb685142df24b3fb1e2f6736147b
#
_entry.id   188ddb685142df24b3fb1e2f6736147b
#
_cell.length_a   1.000
_cell.length_b   1.000
_cell.length_c   1.000
_cell.angle_alpha   90.00
_cell.angle_beta   90.00
_cell.angle_gamma   90.00
#
_symmetry.space_group_name_H-M   'P 1'
#
loop_
_entity.id
_entity.type
_entity.pdbx_description
1 polymer ?
#
loop_
_entity_poly.entity_id
_entity_poly.type
_entity_poly.pdbx_seq_one_letter_code
_entity_poly.pdbx_strand_id
1 'polypeptide(L)'
;MATVDRMYECFGKGDMDTLKTDVFAEDILWVLPGHNTLSGAKRGADEVIAFFGALIKAGVTVDNVSFGTIGDNKVVEQHTGHGTVNGRDYIFPTCSVYTIRDGKIAEVHVYTADQHGVDDFFWNASPLKGIPDRLA
;
A
#
# COMPACT_ATOMS: atom_id res chain seq x y z
N MET A 1 -8.76 13.37 5.73
CA MET A 1 -7.54 13.10 6.54
C MET A 1 -7.81 12.11 7.67
N ALA A 2 -8.91 12.26 8.40
CA ALA A 2 -9.26 11.33 9.47
C ALA A 2 -9.35 9.87 9.02
N THR A 3 -9.90 9.62 7.82
CA THR A 3 -10.02 8.27 7.26
C THR A 3 -8.65 7.65 6.98
N VAL A 4 -7.70 8.44 6.45
CA VAL A 4 -6.34 7.96 6.16
C VAL A 4 -5.58 7.73 7.46
N ASP A 5 -5.72 8.59 8.47
CA ASP A 5 -5.15 8.35 9.80
C ASP A 5 -5.64 7.03 10.39
N ARG A 6 -6.94 6.77 10.26
CA ARG A 6 -7.54 5.53 10.75
C ARG A 6 -7.00 4.30 10.04
N MET A 7 -6.75 4.43 8.72
CA MET A 7 -6.10 3.36 7.94
C MET A 7 -4.73 3.01 8.54
N TYR A 8 -3.89 4.01 8.85
CA TYR A 8 -2.59 3.77 9.44
C TYR A 8 -2.68 3.15 10.83
N GLU A 9 -3.64 3.58 11.65
CA GLU A 9 -3.87 2.96 12.96
C GLU A 9 -4.22 1.47 12.82
N CYS A 10 -5.14 1.14 11.95
CA CYS A 10 -5.56 -0.25 11.70
C CYS A 10 -4.40 -1.09 11.16
N PHE A 11 -3.64 -0.55 10.22
CA PHE A 11 -2.48 -1.22 9.65
C PHE A 11 -1.43 -1.53 10.74
N GLY A 12 -1.14 -0.54 11.59
CA GLY A 12 -0.17 -0.70 12.66
C GLY A 12 -0.58 -1.72 13.73
N LYS A 13 -1.89 -1.89 13.94
CA LYS A 13 -2.44 -2.88 14.88
C LYS A 13 -2.72 -4.24 14.25
N GLY A 14 -2.60 -4.35 12.92
CA GLY A 14 -3.01 -5.54 12.19
C GLY A 14 -4.52 -5.76 12.16
N ASP A 15 -5.32 -4.71 12.35
CA ASP A 15 -6.78 -4.79 12.39
C ASP A 15 -7.36 -4.71 10.97
N MET A 16 -7.31 -5.81 10.26
CA MET A 16 -7.78 -5.89 8.87
C MET A 16 -9.30 -5.88 8.77
N ASP A 17 -10.01 -6.36 9.78
CA ASP A 17 -11.48 -6.37 9.76
C ASP A 17 -12.05 -4.94 9.75
N THR A 18 -11.51 -4.05 10.57
CA THR A 18 -11.92 -2.64 10.59
C THR A 18 -11.59 -1.94 9.27
N LEU A 19 -10.44 -2.24 8.67
CA LEU A 19 -10.10 -1.72 7.34
C LEU A 19 -11.18 -2.10 6.32
N LYS A 20 -11.57 -3.36 6.30
CA LYS A 20 -12.56 -3.88 5.35
C LYS A 20 -13.94 -3.26 5.54
N THR A 21 -14.38 -3.13 6.78
CA THR A 21 -15.78 -2.73 7.08
C THR A 21 -15.97 -1.23 7.16
N ASP A 22 -14.99 -0.50 7.71
CA ASP A 22 -15.17 0.91 8.09
C ASP A 22 -14.30 1.89 7.31
N VAL A 23 -13.17 1.46 6.78
CA VAL A 23 -12.18 2.36 6.17
C VAL A 23 -12.20 2.29 4.65
N PHE A 24 -12.23 1.09 4.08
CA PHE A 24 -12.23 0.89 2.64
C PHE A 24 -13.64 0.84 2.08
N ALA A 25 -13.87 1.53 0.95
CA ALA A 25 -15.07 1.29 0.16
C ALA A 25 -15.06 -0.15 -0.33
N GLU A 26 -16.24 -0.75 -0.50
CA GLU A 26 -16.35 -2.15 -0.97
C GLU A 26 -15.67 -2.34 -2.33
N ASP A 27 -15.79 -1.35 -3.21
CA ASP A 27 -15.24 -1.33 -4.56
C ASP A 27 -13.90 -0.57 -4.65
N ILE A 28 -13.16 -0.46 -3.57
CA ILE A 28 -11.88 0.27 -3.54
C ILE A 28 -10.95 -0.17 -4.68
N LEU A 29 -10.24 0.80 -5.26
CA LEU A 29 -9.17 0.58 -6.22
C LEU A 29 -7.86 1.09 -5.63
N TRP A 30 -6.86 0.23 -5.56
CA TRP A 30 -5.51 0.60 -5.10
C TRP A 30 -4.51 0.26 -6.19
N VAL A 31 -3.82 1.29 -6.71
CA VAL A 31 -2.88 1.11 -7.81
C VAL A 31 -1.46 1.31 -7.31
N LEU A 32 -0.65 0.27 -7.41
CA LEU A 32 0.78 0.33 -7.13
C LEU A 32 1.54 0.40 -8.44
N PRO A 33 2.44 1.40 -8.61
CA PRO A 33 3.18 1.58 -9.86
C PRO A 33 4.32 0.56 -10.02
N GLY A 34 4.93 0.59 -11.18
CA GLY A 34 6.15 -0.15 -11.47
C GLY A 34 5.93 -1.53 -12.06
N HIS A 35 7.00 -2.31 -12.04
CA HIS A 35 7.06 -3.65 -12.62
C HIS A 35 7.65 -4.64 -11.63
N ASN A 36 6.93 -4.89 -10.55
CA ASN A 36 7.32 -5.84 -9.51
C ASN A 36 6.16 -6.79 -9.20
N THR A 37 6.38 -7.72 -8.26
CA THR A 37 5.40 -8.75 -7.94
C THR A 37 4.12 -8.21 -7.29
N LEU A 38 4.14 -6.99 -6.76
CA LEU A 38 2.99 -6.36 -6.12
C LEU A 38 2.38 -5.22 -6.96
N SER A 39 2.95 -4.92 -8.14
CA SER A 39 2.46 -3.83 -9.00
C SER A 39 1.08 -4.11 -9.57
N GLY A 40 0.39 -3.04 -9.97
CA GLY A 40 -0.88 -3.09 -10.65
C GLY A 40 -2.06 -2.73 -9.75
N ALA A 41 -3.26 -2.92 -10.31
CA ALA A 41 -4.50 -2.58 -9.64
C ALA A 41 -4.95 -3.70 -8.70
N LYS A 42 -5.29 -3.32 -7.46
CA LYS A 42 -5.98 -4.18 -6.50
C LYS A 42 -7.42 -3.69 -6.44
N ARG A 43 -8.37 -4.56 -6.72
CA ARG A 43 -9.79 -4.20 -6.81
C ARG A 43 -10.58 -4.87 -5.70
N GLY A 44 -11.29 -4.06 -4.92
CA GLY A 44 -12.07 -4.54 -3.79
C GLY A 44 -11.23 -4.67 -2.51
N ALA A 45 -11.92 -4.62 -1.37
CA ALA A 45 -11.26 -4.60 -0.07
C ALA A 45 -10.41 -5.85 0.19
N ASP A 46 -10.86 -7.02 -0.25
CA ASP A 46 -10.11 -8.26 -0.01
C ASP A 46 -8.75 -8.28 -0.73
N GLU A 47 -8.68 -7.80 -1.97
CA GLU A 47 -7.40 -7.72 -2.70
C GLU A 47 -6.46 -6.69 -2.07
N VAL A 48 -6.99 -5.55 -1.62
CA VAL A 48 -6.17 -4.53 -0.95
C VAL A 48 -5.64 -5.05 0.39
N ILE A 49 -6.45 -5.77 1.16
CA ILE A 49 -6.02 -6.38 2.42
C ILE A 49 -4.95 -7.45 2.18
N ALA A 50 -5.09 -8.25 1.13
CA ALA A 50 -4.07 -9.22 0.75
C ALA A 50 -2.74 -8.53 0.39
N PHE A 51 -2.82 -7.39 -0.32
CA PHE A 51 -1.65 -6.56 -0.61
C PHE A 51 -0.99 -6.03 0.67
N PHE A 52 -1.77 -5.55 1.64
CA PHE A 52 -1.25 -5.10 2.94
C PHE A 52 -0.57 -6.25 3.68
N GLY A 53 -1.15 -7.44 3.64
CA GLY A 53 -0.52 -8.64 4.21
C GLY A 53 0.83 -8.95 3.57
N ALA A 54 0.95 -8.77 2.27
CA ALA A 54 2.22 -8.96 1.54
C ALA A 54 3.27 -7.92 1.97
N LEU A 55 2.87 -6.67 2.20
CA LEU A 55 3.78 -5.64 2.72
C LEU A 55 4.30 -5.99 4.11
N ILE A 56 3.43 -6.43 4.99
CA ILE A 56 3.79 -6.85 6.35
C ILE A 56 4.76 -8.03 6.28
N LYS A 57 4.47 -9.02 5.46
CA LYS A 57 5.32 -10.21 5.29
C LYS A 57 6.69 -9.85 4.72
N ALA A 58 6.76 -8.86 3.85
CA ALA A 58 8.02 -8.36 3.30
C ALA A 58 8.82 -7.52 4.30
N GLY A 59 8.24 -7.18 5.46
CA GLY A 59 8.90 -6.38 6.48
C GLY A 59 8.94 -4.89 6.19
N VAL A 60 8.03 -4.39 5.35
CA VAL A 60 7.96 -2.96 5.04
C VAL A 60 7.46 -2.18 6.25
N THR A 61 8.18 -1.12 6.60
CA THR A 61 7.78 -0.17 7.63
C THR A 61 7.67 1.23 7.04
N VAL A 62 6.95 2.11 7.72
CA VAL A 62 6.66 3.46 7.24
C VAL A 62 6.88 4.47 8.36
N ASP A 63 7.55 5.58 8.04
CA ASP A 63 7.69 6.72 8.95
C ASP A 63 7.57 8.06 8.20
N ASN A 64 7.72 9.15 8.93
CA ASN A 64 7.65 10.52 8.40
C ASN A 64 6.36 10.80 7.62
N VAL A 65 5.23 10.32 8.14
CA VAL A 65 3.94 10.49 7.49
C VAL A 65 3.43 11.92 7.65
N SER A 66 3.10 12.57 6.54
CA SER A 66 2.47 13.89 6.53
C SER A 66 1.37 13.95 5.48
N PHE A 67 0.37 14.80 5.73
CA PHE A 67 -0.85 14.86 4.93
C PHE A 67 -1.16 16.28 4.48
N GLY A 68 -1.83 16.38 3.33
CA GLY A 68 -2.49 17.56 2.86
C GLY A 68 -3.78 17.19 2.12
N THR A 69 -4.61 18.17 1.84
CA THR A 69 -5.85 17.92 1.09
C THR A 69 -5.81 18.66 -0.25
N ILE A 70 -6.49 18.09 -1.24
CA ILE A 70 -6.71 18.71 -2.55
C ILE A 70 -8.22 18.68 -2.80
N GLY A 71 -8.83 19.86 -2.93
CA GLY A 71 -10.27 19.96 -3.11
C GLY A 71 -11.03 19.39 -1.91
N ASP A 72 -12.24 18.88 -2.15
CA ASP A 72 -13.14 18.44 -1.10
C ASP A 72 -13.01 16.95 -0.76
N ASN A 73 -12.43 16.14 -1.65
CA ASN A 73 -12.47 14.69 -1.52
C ASN A 73 -11.15 13.98 -1.71
N LYS A 74 -10.04 14.70 -1.83
CA LYS A 74 -8.71 14.06 -2.00
C LYS A 74 -7.79 14.38 -0.85
N VAL A 75 -7.02 13.36 -0.44
CA VAL A 75 -5.94 13.48 0.55
C VAL A 75 -4.65 13.11 -0.16
N VAL A 76 -3.63 13.95 -0.04
CA VAL A 76 -2.26 13.64 -0.47
C VAL A 76 -1.45 13.31 0.76
N GLU A 77 -0.75 12.21 0.73
CA GLU A 77 0.06 11.73 1.84
C GLU A 77 1.49 11.49 1.36
N GLN A 78 2.45 11.92 2.14
CA GLN A 78 3.86 11.61 1.93
C GLN A 78 4.36 10.77 3.09
N HIS A 79 5.18 9.79 2.80
CA HIS A 79 5.87 9.00 3.81
C HIS A 79 7.20 8.48 3.29
N THR A 80 8.00 7.93 4.19
CA THR A 80 9.20 7.19 3.85
C THR A 80 8.97 5.73 4.21
N GLY A 81 9.00 4.87 3.21
CA GLY A 81 8.95 3.42 3.41
C GLY A 81 10.36 2.88 3.60
N HIS A 82 10.47 1.79 4.34
CA HIS A 82 11.74 1.10 4.60
C HIS A 82 11.56 -0.39 4.43
N GLY A 83 12.59 -1.04 3.87
CA GLY A 83 12.64 -2.49 3.79
C GLY A 83 14.07 -2.97 3.75
N THR A 84 14.30 -4.20 4.21
CA THR A 84 15.61 -4.84 4.17
C THR A 84 15.46 -6.24 3.57
N VAL A 85 16.27 -6.55 2.58
CA VAL A 85 16.30 -7.88 1.97
C VAL A 85 17.72 -8.20 1.51
N ASN A 86 18.16 -9.43 1.73
CA ASN A 86 19.50 -9.90 1.37
C ASN A 86 20.63 -9.02 1.95
N GLY A 87 20.43 -8.48 3.17
CA GLY A 87 21.40 -7.63 3.84
C GLY A 87 21.48 -6.20 3.32
N ARG A 88 20.59 -5.81 2.40
CA ARG A 88 20.53 -4.46 1.84
C ARG A 88 19.31 -3.71 2.37
N ASP A 89 19.54 -2.48 2.82
CA ASP A 89 18.48 -1.58 3.27
C ASP A 89 17.98 -0.72 2.10
N TYR A 90 16.66 -0.62 1.98
CA TYR A 90 16.00 0.20 0.97
C TYR A 90 15.18 1.30 1.64
N ILE A 91 15.19 2.47 1.04
CA ILE A 91 14.40 3.63 1.48
C ILE A 91 13.52 4.07 0.31
N PHE A 92 12.22 4.19 0.57
CA PHE A 92 11.21 4.49 -0.45
C PHE A 92 10.47 5.80 -0.14
N PRO A 93 10.98 6.98 -0.56
CA PRO A 93 10.17 8.18 -0.49
C PRO A 93 8.93 8.00 -1.37
N THR A 94 7.76 8.14 -0.78
CA THR A 94 6.49 7.79 -1.43
C THR A 94 5.45 8.88 -1.24
N CYS A 95 4.64 9.09 -2.26
CA CYS A 95 3.48 9.96 -2.22
C CYS A 95 2.28 9.16 -2.71
N SER A 96 1.17 9.24 -1.97
CA SER A 96 -0.07 8.57 -2.34
C SER A 96 -1.21 9.57 -2.39
N VAL A 97 -2.09 9.43 -3.37
CA VAL A 97 -3.29 10.25 -3.51
C VAL A 97 -4.50 9.36 -3.24
N TYR A 98 -5.27 9.76 -2.22
CA TYR A 98 -6.46 9.04 -1.77
C TYR A 98 -7.70 9.82 -2.19
N THR A 99 -8.65 9.14 -2.81
CA THR A 99 -9.98 9.70 -3.06
C THR A 99 -10.94 9.16 -2.00
N ILE A 100 -11.60 10.08 -1.28
CA ILE A 100 -12.55 9.73 -0.21
C ILE A 100 -13.97 9.88 -0.74
N ARG A 101 -14.79 8.84 -0.52
CA ARG A 101 -16.20 8.83 -0.90
C ARG A 101 -16.99 8.26 0.27
N ASP A 102 -18.00 9.02 0.73
CA ASP A 102 -18.86 8.61 1.85
C ASP A 102 -18.07 8.24 3.11
N GLY A 103 -16.99 8.99 3.40
CA GLY A 103 -16.15 8.75 4.57
C GLY A 103 -15.21 7.56 4.46
N LYS A 104 -15.13 6.92 3.30
CA LYS A 104 -14.27 5.76 3.06
C LYS A 104 -13.29 6.02 1.93
N ILE A 105 -12.19 5.28 1.94
CA ILE A 105 -11.20 5.33 0.86
C ILE A 105 -11.74 4.57 -0.34
N ALA A 106 -11.96 5.27 -1.46
CA ALA A 106 -12.50 4.69 -2.68
C ALA A 106 -11.43 4.40 -3.73
N GLU A 107 -10.37 5.20 -3.78
CA GLU A 107 -9.32 5.05 -4.79
C GLU A 107 -7.99 5.55 -4.25
N VAL A 108 -6.92 4.83 -4.55
CA VAL A 108 -5.57 5.19 -4.14
C VAL A 108 -4.62 4.99 -5.32
N HIS A 109 -3.84 6.02 -5.61
CA HIS A 109 -2.73 5.94 -6.56
C HIS A 109 -1.43 6.24 -5.81
N VAL A 110 -0.47 5.34 -5.91
CA VAL A 110 0.82 5.44 -5.25
C VAL A 110 1.88 5.92 -6.26
N TYR A 111 2.74 6.84 -5.84
CA TYR A 111 3.85 7.36 -6.61
C TYR A 111 5.12 7.26 -5.80
N THR A 112 6.18 6.72 -6.38
CA THR A 112 7.44 6.52 -5.68
C THR A 112 8.56 7.34 -6.33
N ALA A 113 9.48 7.87 -5.52
CA ALA A 113 10.60 8.67 -6.02
C ALA A 113 11.68 7.81 -6.68
N ASP A 114 11.82 6.55 -6.25
CA ASP A 114 12.78 5.59 -6.79
C ASP A 114 12.07 4.30 -7.17
N GLN A 115 11.45 4.27 -8.34
CA GLN A 115 10.70 3.10 -8.79
C GLN A 115 11.60 1.89 -9.04
N HIS A 116 12.83 2.09 -9.52
CA HIS A 116 13.77 0.98 -9.72
C HIS A 116 14.12 0.30 -8.39
N GLY A 117 14.36 1.08 -7.34
CA GLY A 117 14.64 0.55 -6.01
C GLY A 117 13.46 -0.21 -5.43
N VAL A 118 12.26 0.32 -5.59
CA VAL A 118 11.02 -0.35 -5.14
C VAL A 118 10.83 -1.68 -5.88
N ASP A 119 11.00 -1.68 -7.20
CA ASP A 119 10.86 -2.89 -8.01
C ASP A 119 11.89 -3.94 -7.59
N ASP A 120 13.15 -3.54 -7.43
CA ASP A 120 14.21 -4.45 -6.99
C ASP A 120 13.91 -5.05 -5.62
N PHE A 121 13.47 -4.23 -4.67
CA PHE A 121 13.10 -4.72 -3.34
C PHE A 121 12.02 -5.80 -3.41
N PHE A 122 10.89 -5.54 -4.09
CA PHE A 122 9.78 -6.48 -4.10
C PHE A 122 10.07 -7.75 -4.89
N TRP A 123 10.88 -7.69 -5.95
CA TRP A 123 11.32 -8.91 -6.64
C TRP A 123 12.11 -9.83 -5.73
N ASN A 124 12.84 -9.29 -4.76
CA ASN A 124 13.63 -10.06 -3.80
C ASN A 124 12.85 -10.43 -2.53
N ALA A 125 12.06 -9.48 -1.99
CA ALA A 125 11.34 -9.67 -0.72
C ALA A 125 10.00 -10.41 -0.88
N SER A 126 9.35 -10.29 -2.04
CA SER A 126 8.07 -10.93 -2.36
C SER A 126 8.12 -11.61 -3.72
N PRO A 127 9.01 -12.59 -3.92
CA PRO A 127 9.15 -13.23 -5.22
C PRO A 127 7.89 -14.02 -5.59
N LEU A 128 7.68 -14.22 -6.89
CA LEU A 128 6.61 -15.10 -7.36
C LEU A 128 6.89 -16.54 -6.90
N LYS A 129 5.82 -17.26 -6.59
CA LYS A 129 5.92 -18.69 -6.32
C LYS A 129 6.40 -19.44 -7.57
N GLY A 130 6.99 -20.60 -7.40
CA GLY A 130 7.34 -21.50 -8.51
C GLY A 130 6.12 -21.83 -9.38
N ILE A 131 6.35 -22.17 -10.64
CA ILE A 131 5.26 -22.41 -11.60
C ILE A 131 4.22 -23.41 -11.08
N PRO A 132 4.57 -24.56 -10.50
CA PRO A 132 3.56 -25.49 -9.96
C PRO A 132 2.68 -24.82 -8.88
N ASP A 133 3.26 -24.02 -8.01
CA ASP A 133 2.54 -23.36 -6.93
C ASP A 133 1.61 -22.26 -7.45
N ARG A 134 2.02 -21.57 -8.53
CA ARG A 134 1.21 -20.52 -9.14
C ARG A 134 0.00 -21.06 -9.89
N LEU A 135 0.11 -22.29 -10.39
CA LEU A 135 -0.96 -22.94 -11.13
C LEU A 135 -1.89 -23.76 -10.24
N ALA A 136 -1.51 -23.94 -9.01
CA ALA A 136 -2.33 -24.64 -8.03
C ALA A 136 -3.43 -23.72 -7.50
#